data_64e3bc546124df3e535d9bf8fb4ac83d
#
_entry.id   64e3bc546124df3e535d9bf8fb4ac83d
#
_cell.length_a   1.000
_cell.length_b   1.000
_cell.length_c   1.000
_cell.angle_alpha   90.00
_cell.angle_beta   90.00
_cell.angle_gamma   90.00
#
_symmetry.space_group_name_H-M   'P 1'
#
loop_
_entity.id
_entity.type
_entity.pdbx_description
1 polymer ?
#
loop_
_entity_poly.entity_id
_entity_poly.type
_entity_poly.pdbx_seq_one_letter_code
_entity_poly.pdbx_strand_id
1 'polypeptide(L)'
;FIRAGVNAQWKFVELQIAPEMGMAQNQLFDGLPLDADEVLWRDYYRFYNFIELPERMGDNPYKKMSWGQSYLKLHYKNWQVGVSNENKWWGPAQRNALLLSNTAAGFPHITLGTSKPINSKIGNFNIELITGKLTNGGWLPPSIFMPLRGNQLFFPKENNTRIINGINIS
;
A
#
# COMPACT_ATOMS: atom_id res chain seq x y z
N PHE A 1 15.75 -6.39 0.91
CA PHE A 1 15.09 -5.25 0.27
C PHE A 1 16.12 -4.29 -0.27
N ILE A 2 15.98 -3.91 -1.53
CA ILE A 2 16.86 -2.96 -2.22
C ILE A 2 15.97 -1.92 -2.90
N ARG A 3 16.30 -0.65 -2.69
CA ARG A 3 15.74 0.49 -3.44
C ARG A 3 16.90 1.36 -3.91
N ALA A 4 16.91 1.68 -5.18
CA ALA A 4 17.85 2.63 -5.77
C ALA A 4 17.12 3.48 -6.79
N GLY A 5 17.50 4.74 -6.93
CA GLY A 5 16.79 5.62 -7.84
C GLY A 5 17.56 6.86 -8.19
N VAL A 6 17.02 7.55 -9.18
CA VAL A 6 17.50 8.86 -9.66
C VAL A 6 16.33 9.83 -9.69
N ASN A 7 16.61 11.08 -9.35
CA ASN A 7 15.67 12.18 -9.48
C ASN A 7 16.27 13.20 -10.46
N ALA A 8 15.44 13.72 -11.34
CA ALA A 8 15.81 14.76 -12.29
C ALA A 8 14.72 15.82 -12.37
N GLN A 9 15.11 17.08 -12.31
CA GLN A 9 14.20 18.20 -12.48
C GLN A 9 14.69 19.07 -13.63
N TRP A 10 13.82 19.35 -14.59
CA TRP A 10 14.11 20.22 -15.72
C TRP A 10 12.94 21.16 -15.98
N LYS A 11 13.16 22.46 -15.76
CA LYS A 11 12.14 23.51 -15.89
C LYS A 11 10.87 23.16 -15.08
N PHE A 12 9.81 22.76 -15.78
CA PHE A 12 8.50 22.44 -15.22
C PHE A 12 8.25 20.93 -15.06
N VAL A 13 9.22 20.09 -15.39
CA VAL A 13 9.12 18.62 -15.30
C VAL A 13 9.99 18.11 -14.15
N GLU A 14 9.44 17.26 -13.32
CA GLU A 14 10.17 16.50 -12.30
C GLU A 14 9.91 15.01 -12.48
N LEU A 15 10.98 14.23 -12.58
CA LEU A 15 10.94 12.77 -12.76
C LEU A 15 11.76 12.11 -11.68
N GLN A 16 11.16 11.14 -10.99
CA GLN A 16 11.88 10.20 -10.12
C GLN A 16 11.64 8.78 -10.63
N ILE A 17 12.73 8.03 -10.78
CA ILE A 17 12.71 6.59 -11.03
C ILE A 17 13.41 5.93 -9.85
N ALA A 18 12.65 5.27 -8.99
CA ALA A 18 13.15 4.65 -7.76
C ALA A 18 12.47 3.28 -7.54
N PRO A 19 12.77 2.28 -8.40
CA PRO A 19 12.22 0.95 -8.27
C PRO A 19 12.66 0.28 -6.98
N GLU A 20 11.85 -0.66 -6.52
CA GLU A 20 12.07 -1.44 -5.31
C GLU A 20 12.06 -2.93 -5.65
N MET A 21 13.02 -3.65 -5.07
CA MET A 21 13.10 -5.11 -5.15
C MET A 21 13.07 -5.70 -3.74
N GLY A 22 12.05 -6.50 -3.47
CA GLY A 22 11.91 -7.30 -2.25
C GLY A 22 12.27 -8.76 -2.52
N MET A 23 13.01 -9.37 -1.59
CA MET A 23 13.34 -10.79 -1.60
C MET A 23 13.18 -11.36 -0.20
N ALA A 24 12.57 -12.52 -0.09
CA ALA A 24 12.47 -13.28 1.15
C ALA A 24 12.64 -14.78 0.86
N GLN A 25 13.26 -15.49 1.78
CA GLN A 25 13.41 -16.95 1.65
C GLN A 25 12.05 -17.66 1.66
N ASN A 26 11.07 -17.06 2.36
CA ASN A 26 9.70 -17.55 2.47
C ASN A 26 9.65 -19.02 2.93
N GLN A 27 10.49 -19.34 3.93
CA GLN A 27 10.61 -20.69 4.44
C GLN A 27 9.29 -21.18 5.05
N LEU A 28 9.09 -22.49 4.98
CA LEU A 28 8.01 -23.15 5.69
C LEU A 28 8.23 -23.00 7.19
N PHE A 29 7.18 -22.69 7.92
CA PHE A 29 7.16 -22.68 9.37
C PHE A 29 5.88 -23.36 9.86
N ASP A 30 5.92 -23.86 11.08
CA ASP A 30 4.74 -24.46 11.70
C ASP A 30 3.72 -23.37 11.99
N GLY A 31 2.58 -23.42 11.31
CA GLY A 31 1.44 -22.54 11.54
C GLY A 31 0.59 -23.00 12.72
N LEU A 32 -0.67 -22.63 12.73
CA LEU A 32 -1.61 -23.12 13.74
C LEU A 32 -1.77 -24.64 13.61
N PRO A 33 -1.59 -25.42 14.70
CA PRO A 33 -1.72 -26.87 14.67
C PRO A 33 -3.10 -27.31 14.18
N LEU A 34 -3.16 -28.39 13.39
CA LEU A 34 -4.42 -28.88 12.83
C LEU A 34 -5.42 -29.35 13.88
N ASP A 35 -4.93 -29.78 15.04
CA ASP A 35 -5.69 -30.20 16.22
C ASP A 35 -5.99 -29.04 17.20
N ALA A 36 -5.67 -27.82 16.82
CA ALA A 36 -6.00 -26.64 17.65
C ALA A 36 -7.50 -26.51 17.87
N ASP A 37 -7.86 -25.90 19.00
CA ASP A 37 -9.25 -25.68 19.39
C ASP A 37 -10.02 -24.88 18.32
N GLU A 38 -11.30 -25.20 18.18
CA GLU A 38 -12.21 -24.52 17.23
C GLU A 38 -12.26 -23.01 17.45
N VAL A 39 -12.19 -22.55 18.70
CA VAL A 39 -12.20 -21.12 19.03
C VAL A 39 -10.96 -20.43 18.45
N LEU A 40 -9.79 -21.07 18.59
CA LEU A 40 -8.53 -20.53 18.08
C LEU A 40 -8.52 -20.44 16.56
N TRP A 41 -9.03 -21.46 15.85
CA TRP A 41 -9.21 -21.44 14.40
C TRP A 41 -10.18 -20.34 13.94
N ARG A 42 -11.26 -20.13 14.67
CA ARG A 42 -12.22 -19.08 14.38
C ARG A 42 -11.61 -17.68 14.50
N ASP A 43 -10.84 -17.45 15.56
CA ASP A 43 -10.14 -16.18 15.77
C ASP A 43 -9.04 -15.96 14.71
N TYR A 44 -8.30 -17.00 14.36
CA TYR A 44 -7.31 -16.96 13.28
C TYR A 44 -7.94 -16.46 11.96
N TYR A 45 -9.00 -17.10 11.48
CA TYR A 45 -9.66 -16.68 10.24
C TYR A 45 -10.38 -15.33 10.37
N ARG A 46 -10.78 -14.93 11.56
CA ARG A 46 -11.35 -13.61 11.78
C ARG A 46 -10.40 -12.50 11.33
N PHE A 47 -9.11 -12.59 11.65
CA PHE A 47 -8.12 -11.63 11.16
C PHE A 47 -8.00 -11.63 9.65
N TYR A 48 -7.89 -12.79 9.03
CA TYR A 48 -7.77 -12.91 7.57
C TYR A 48 -9.02 -12.44 6.82
N ASN A 49 -10.18 -12.51 7.42
CA ASN A 49 -11.41 -12.00 6.83
C ASN A 49 -11.49 -10.47 6.87
N PHE A 50 -10.85 -9.81 7.85
CA PHE A 50 -10.87 -8.36 7.97
C PHE A 50 -9.73 -7.65 7.25
N ILE A 51 -8.52 -8.19 7.34
CA ILE A 51 -7.31 -7.57 6.80
C ILE A 51 -6.57 -8.55 5.89
N GLU A 52 -5.79 -8.01 4.96
CA GLU A 52 -4.87 -8.81 4.17
C GLU A 52 -3.54 -8.92 4.93
N LEU A 53 -3.33 -10.04 5.56
CA LEU A 53 -2.15 -10.33 6.40
C LEU A 53 -1.57 -11.69 6.02
N PRO A 54 -0.83 -11.81 4.91
CA PRO A 54 -0.25 -13.08 4.51
C PRO A 54 0.88 -13.48 5.47
N GLU A 55 0.78 -14.68 6.03
CA GLU A 55 1.88 -15.27 6.82
C GLU A 55 3.01 -15.72 5.90
N ARG A 56 2.65 -16.22 4.72
CA ARG A 56 3.57 -16.62 3.65
C ARG A 56 3.10 -16.09 2.31
N MET A 57 4.04 -15.87 1.43
CA MET A 57 3.81 -15.39 0.07
C MET A 57 3.95 -16.54 -0.93
N GLY A 58 3.02 -17.51 -0.87
CA GLY A 58 3.07 -18.76 -1.66
C GLY A 58 4.09 -19.76 -1.09
N ASP A 59 4.43 -20.79 -1.88
CA ASP A 59 5.29 -21.90 -1.44
C ASP A 59 6.77 -21.76 -1.83
N ASN A 60 7.08 -20.81 -2.70
CA ASN A 60 8.42 -20.57 -3.21
C ASN A 60 9.07 -19.35 -2.57
N PRO A 61 10.41 -19.20 -2.67
CA PRO A 61 11.08 -17.96 -2.30
C PRO A 61 10.42 -16.77 -3.00
N TYR A 62 10.08 -15.76 -2.19
CA TYR A 62 9.40 -14.56 -2.68
C TYR A 62 10.38 -13.59 -3.31
N LYS A 63 10.07 -13.17 -4.53
CA LYS A 63 10.78 -12.09 -5.23
C LYS A 63 9.76 -11.19 -5.88
N LYS A 64 9.84 -9.91 -5.60
CA LYS A 64 8.95 -8.91 -6.20
C LYS A 64 9.75 -7.68 -6.58
N MET A 65 9.52 -7.22 -7.80
CA MET A 65 9.98 -5.92 -8.28
C MET A 65 8.78 -5.02 -8.52
N SER A 66 8.87 -3.77 -8.09
CA SER A 66 7.84 -2.76 -8.25
C SER A 66 8.44 -1.43 -8.70
N TRP A 67 7.60 -0.54 -9.21
CA TRP A 67 8.00 0.83 -9.53
C TRP A 67 8.41 1.64 -8.29
N GLY A 68 8.11 1.13 -7.09
CA GLY A 68 8.53 1.71 -5.83
C GLY A 68 8.08 3.16 -5.68
N GLN A 69 9.03 4.04 -5.38
CA GLN A 69 8.78 5.46 -5.14
C GLN A 69 8.97 6.31 -6.41
N SER A 70 8.49 5.82 -7.54
CA SER A 70 8.65 6.51 -8.84
C SER A 70 7.48 7.43 -9.14
N TYR A 71 7.78 8.57 -9.77
CA TYR A 71 6.77 9.53 -10.20
C TYR A 71 7.22 10.38 -11.37
N LEU A 72 6.25 10.98 -12.07
CA LEU A 72 6.42 12.06 -13.04
C LEU A 72 5.47 13.16 -12.63
N LYS A 73 6.00 14.37 -12.37
CA LYS A 73 5.23 15.56 -11.98
C LYS A 73 5.50 16.71 -12.93
N LEU A 74 4.45 17.46 -13.23
CA LEU A 74 4.50 18.70 -14.01
C LEU A 74 4.12 19.86 -13.10
N HIS A 75 4.94 20.89 -13.08
CA HIS A 75 4.78 22.06 -12.25
C HIS A 75 4.35 23.26 -13.08
N TYR A 76 3.34 23.97 -12.65
CA TYR A 76 2.93 25.24 -13.24
C TYR A 76 2.55 26.25 -12.14
N LYS A 77 3.34 27.32 -12.02
CA LYS A 77 3.23 28.29 -10.93
C LYS A 77 3.31 27.58 -9.56
N ASN A 78 2.23 27.64 -8.78
CA ASN A 78 2.13 27.02 -7.46
C ASN A 78 1.44 25.65 -7.47
N TRP A 79 1.10 25.14 -8.65
CA TRP A 79 0.39 23.87 -8.81
C TRP A 79 1.28 22.80 -9.40
N GLN A 80 0.98 21.58 -9.06
CA GLN A 80 1.59 20.40 -9.68
C GLN A 80 0.50 19.35 -9.99
N VAL A 81 0.72 18.64 -11.09
CA VAL A 81 -0.06 17.46 -11.46
C VAL A 81 0.91 16.36 -11.85
N GLY A 82 0.59 15.12 -11.52
CA GLY A 82 1.49 14.03 -11.85
C GLY A 82 0.86 12.66 -11.74
N VAL A 83 1.63 11.68 -12.19
CA VAL A 83 1.38 10.26 -11.96
C VAL A 83 2.46 9.73 -11.03
N SER A 84 2.07 8.92 -10.06
CA SER A 84 2.97 8.48 -9.01
C SER A 84 2.62 7.07 -8.53
N ASN A 85 3.63 6.38 -8.05
CA ASN A 85 3.50 5.13 -7.31
C ASN A 85 4.07 5.26 -5.89
N GLU A 86 4.30 6.49 -5.44
CA GLU A 86 4.85 6.77 -4.12
C GLU A 86 3.89 6.36 -3.01
N ASN A 87 4.46 5.94 -1.90
CA ASN A 87 3.71 5.88 -0.66
C ASN A 87 3.32 7.30 -0.23
N LYS A 88 2.11 7.43 0.31
CA LYS A 88 1.63 8.67 0.89
C LYS A 88 1.60 8.53 2.41
N TRP A 89 1.95 9.61 3.08
CA TRP A 89 1.91 9.72 4.53
C TRP A 89 1.12 10.97 4.89
N TRP A 90 -0.13 10.79 5.27
CA TRP A 90 -1.00 11.90 5.59
C TRP A 90 -1.26 11.99 7.10
N GLY A 91 -1.11 13.20 7.62
CA GLY A 91 -1.26 13.54 9.01
C GLY A 91 0.05 13.94 9.70
N PRO A 92 -0.05 14.56 10.87
CA PRO A 92 1.09 15.13 11.59
C PRO A 92 1.92 14.07 12.35
N ALA A 93 1.44 12.84 12.46
CA ALA A 93 2.09 11.80 13.22
C ALA A 93 3.35 11.29 12.52
N GLN A 94 4.44 11.11 13.27
CA GLN A 94 5.73 10.66 12.74
C GLN A 94 5.89 9.14 12.71
N ARG A 95 5.17 8.40 13.57
CA ARG A 95 5.29 6.94 13.68
C ARG A 95 4.11 6.20 13.08
N ASN A 96 2.90 6.67 13.33
CA ASN A 96 1.67 6.07 12.82
C ASN A 96 0.91 7.12 12.01
N ALA A 97 0.85 6.95 10.71
CA ALA A 97 0.07 7.84 9.85
C ALA A 97 -1.43 7.72 10.18
N LEU A 98 -2.15 8.84 10.11
CA LEU A 98 -3.61 8.82 10.26
C LEU A 98 -4.29 8.17 9.06
N LEU A 99 -3.82 8.50 7.87
CA LEU A 99 -4.30 7.96 6.60
C LEU A 99 -3.10 7.69 5.71
N LEU A 100 -3.12 6.54 5.06
CA LEU A 100 -2.07 6.07 4.19
C LEU A 100 -0.71 5.99 4.93
N SER A 101 0.09 5.01 4.63
CA SER A 101 1.37 4.80 5.31
C SER A 101 2.35 4.05 4.43
N ASN A 102 3.53 3.78 4.97
CA ASN A 102 4.57 2.98 4.31
C ASN A 102 4.45 1.48 4.62
N THR A 103 3.37 1.04 5.27
CA THR A 103 3.20 -0.38 5.65
C THR A 103 2.95 -1.27 4.45
N ALA A 104 2.24 -0.76 3.44
CA ALA A 104 2.06 -1.43 2.17
C ALA A 104 2.88 -0.75 1.06
N ALA A 105 3.11 -1.44 -0.04
CA ALA A 105 3.70 -0.85 -1.23
C ALA A 105 2.84 0.32 -1.74
N GLY A 106 3.47 1.30 -2.35
CA GLY A 106 2.77 2.39 -3.03
C GLY A 106 1.86 1.86 -4.15
N PHE A 107 0.89 2.64 -4.53
CA PHE A 107 -0.11 2.30 -5.53
C PHE A 107 -0.13 3.34 -6.65
N PRO A 108 -0.47 2.95 -7.91
CA PRO A 108 -0.55 3.89 -9.01
C PRO A 108 -1.69 4.88 -8.79
N HIS A 109 -1.36 6.16 -8.77
CA HIS A 109 -2.32 7.25 -8.58
C HIS A 109 -1.93 8.49 -9.36
N ILE A 110 -2.94 9.28 -9.69
CA ILE A 110 -2.79 10.64 -10.19
C ILE A 110 -2.83 11.57 -8.98
N THR A 111 -1.95 12.56 -8.95
CA THR A 111 -1.91 13.60 -7.93
C THR A 111 -2.11 14.97 -8.57
N LEU A 112 -2.89 15.83 -7.90
CA LEU A 112 -3.02 17.25 -8.20
C LEU A 112 -2.88 18.00 -6.89
N GLY A 113 -1.99 18.96 -6.82
CA GLY A 113 -1.79 19.70 -5.57
C GLY A 113 -0.96 20.94 -5.73
N THR A 114 -0.65 21.55 -4.59
CA THR A 114 0.24 22.70 -4.54
C THR A 114 1.70 22.25 -4.53
N SER A 115 2.54 22.87 -5.36
CA SER A 115 4.00 22.69 -5.34
C SER A 115 4.68 23.62 -4.32
N LYS A 116 4.00 24.67 -3.92
CA LYS A 116 4.40 25.61 -2.86
C LYS A 116 3.18 25.96 -2.03
N PRO A 117 3.35 26.22 -0.73
CA PRO A 117 2.25 26.63 0.12
C PRO A 117 1.55 27.88 -0.42
N ILE A 118 0.24 27.88 -0.33
CA ILE A 118 -0.58 29.07 -0.61
C ILE A 118 -0.61 29.91 0.66
N ASN A 119 -0.04 31.10 0.58
CA ASN A 119 -0.01 32.04 1.70
C ASN A 119 -1.36 32.75 1.82
N SER A 120 -1.92 32.77 3.01
CA SER A 120 -3.13 33.51 3.35
C SER A 120 -2.97 34.33 4.64
N LYS A 121 -3.95 35.16 4.95
CA LYS A 121 -3.94 35.96 6.20
C LYS A 121 -4.03 35.13 7.49
N ILE A 122 -4.49 33.87 7.37
CA ILE A 122 -4.70 32.95 8.51
C ILE A 122 -3.67 31.83 8.57
N GLY A 123 -2.79 31.72 7.57
CA GLY A 123 -1.74 30.69 7.53
C GLY A 123 -1.36 30.28 6.13
N ASN A 124 -0.47 29.30 6.07
CA ASN A 124 0.01 28.71 4.83
C ASN A 124 -0.70 27.38 4.62
N PHE A 125 -1.20 27.14 3.43
CA PHE A 125 -1.95 25.91 3.11
C PHE A 125 -1.28 25.13 1.99
N ASN A 126 -1.19 23.83 2.19
CA ASN A 126 -0.91 22.86 1.13
C ASN A 126 -2.18 22.07 0.83
N ILE A 127 -2.43 21.83 -0.44
CA ILE A 127 -3.58 21.02 -0.90
C ILE A 127 -3.04 19.90 -1.75
N GLU A 128 -3.47 18.68 -1.50
CA GLU A 128 -3.18 17.52 -2.32
C GLU A 128 -4.43 16.69 -2.53
N LEU A 129 -4.74 16.44 -3.79
CA LEU A 129 -5.80 15.54 -4.25
C LEU A 129 -5.15 14.31 -4.87
N ILE A 130 -5.64 13.13 -4.56
CA ILE A 130 -5.19 11.90 -5.20
C ILE A 130 -6.40 11.12 -5.72
N THR A 131 -6.19 10.45 -6.84
CA THR A 131 -7.08 9.40 -7.32
C THR A 131 -6.25 8.24 -7.79
N GLY A 132 -6.51 7.04 -7.29
CA GLY A 132 -5.64 5.91 -7.54
C GLY A 132 -6.37 4.57 -7.56
N LYS A 133 -5.65 3.56 -8.04
CA LYS A 133 -6.13 2.20 -8.18
C LYS A 133 -5.51 1.32 -7.11
N LEU A 134 -6.36 0.65 -6.34
CA LEU A 134 -5.95 -0.36 -5.35
C LEU A 134 -6.28 -1.76 -5.87
N THR A 135 -5.36 -2.69 -5.66
CA THR A 135 -5.53 -4.11 -5.95
C THR A 135 -5.17 -4.94 -4.73
N ASN A 136 -5.73 -6.14 -4.62
CA ASN A 136 -5.35 -7.08 -3.58
C ASN A 136 -3.93 -7.61 -3.82
N GLY A 137 -3.25 -8.04 -2.75
CA GLY A 137 -1.96 -8.73 -2.85
C GLY A 137 -2.05 -10.11 -3.51
N GLY A 138 -3.23 -10.71 -3.50
CA GLY A 138 -3.50 -12.03 -4.10
C GLY A 138 -3.04 -13.20 -3.24
N TRP A 139 -2.57 -12.93 -2.01
CA TRP A 139 -2.10 -13.97 -1.10
C TRP A 139 -3.25 -14.49 -0.24
N LEU A 140 -3.32 -15.81 -0.11
CA LEU A 140 -4.30 -16.53 0.70
C LEU A 140 -3.66 -16.98 2.00
N PRO A 141 -4.44 -17.17 3.08
CA PRO A 141 -3.93 -17.78 4.30
C PRO A 141 -3.46 -19.21 4.03
N PRO A 142 -2.44 -19.73 4.74
CA PRO A 142 -1.87 -21.05 4.50
C PRO A 142 -2.87 -22.20 4.59
N SER A 143 -3.88 -22.08 5.41
CA SER A 143 -4.86 -23.14 5.72
C SER A 143 -6.28 -22.74 5.33
N ILE A 144 -6.49 -22.42 4.05
CA ILE A 144 -7.82 -21.99 3.54
C ILE A 144 -8.91 -23.08 3.57
N PHE A 145 -8.54 -24.34 3.74
CA PHE A 145 -9.43 -25.50 3.62
C PHE A 145 -9.68 -26.24 4.94
N MET A 146 -9.60 -25.56 6.08
CA MET A 146 -10.03 -26.18 7.34
C MET A 146 -11.55 -26.01 7.50
N PRO A 147 -12.37 -26.99 7.09
CA PRO A 147 -13.79 -26.97 7.38
C PRO A 147 -13.99 -27.42 8.82
N LEU A 148 -14.19 -26.50 9.76
CA LEU A 148 -14.67 -26.86 11.08
C LEU A 148 -16.17 -27.17 10.98
N ARG A 149 -16.52 -28.46 11.20
CA ARG A 149 -17.90 -28.96 11.15
C ARG A 149 -18.66 -28.62 9.85
N GLY A 150 -17.95 -28.59 8.70
CA GLY A 150 -18.56 -28.26 7.41
C GLY A 150 -18.78 -26.76 7.16
N ASN A 151 -18.39 -25.88 8.06
CA ASN A 151 -18.50 -24.43 7.88
C ASN A 151 -17.26 -23.85 7.21
N GLN A 152 -17.47 -22.98 6.23
CA GLN A 152 -16.40 -22.20 5.64
C GLN A 152 -16.02 -21.06 6.60
N LEU A 153 -14.79 -21.06 7.10
CA LEU A 153 -14.30 -20.03 8.02
C LEU A 153 -13.63 -18.85 7.31
N PHE A 154 -13.03 -19.10 6.14
CA PHE A 154 -12.39 -18.07 5.35
C PHE A 154 -13.26 -17.68 4.16
N PHE A 155 -13.49 -16.38 4.01
CA PHE A 155 -14.21 -15.79 2.89
C PHE A 155 -13.22 -14.99 2.04
N PRO A 156 -12.81 -15.53 0.88
CA PRO A 156 -11.91 -14.82 -0.02
C PRO A 156 -12.50 -13.47 -0.39
N LYS A 157 -11.68 -12.42 -0.31
CA LYS A 157 -12.10 -11.09 -0.76
C LYS A 157 -12.23 -11.09 -2.27
N GLU A 158 -13.23 -10.37 -2.78
CA GLU A 158 -13.37 -10.16 -4.21
C GLU A 158 -12.12 -9.49 -4.77
N ASN A 159 -11.58 -10.07 -5.84
CA ASN A 159 -10.41 -9.52 -6.54
C ASN A 159 -10.80 -8.39 -7.50
N ASN A 160 -11.58 -7.45 -7.02
CA ASN A 160 -12.04 -6.31 -7.80
C ASN A 160 -11.06 -5.14 -7.66
N THR A 161 -10.88 -4.42 -8.75
CA THR A 161 -10.19 -3.12 -8.73
C THR A 161 -11.00 -2.15 -7.89
N ARG A 162 -10.36 -1.51 -6.93
CA ARG A 162 -10.95 -0.45 -6.10
C ARG A 162 -10.31 0.88 -6.46
N ILE A 163 -11.13 1.92 -6.48
CA ILE A 163 -10.65 3.30 -6.67
C ILE A 163 -10.62 3.98 -5.32
N ILE A 164 -9.52 4.62 -5.01
CA ILE A 164 -9.39 5.49 -3.85
C ILE A 164 -9.29 6.94 -4.32
N ASN A 165 -10.10 7.81 -3.72
CA ASN A 165 -10.00 9.25 -3.87
C ASN A 165 -9.71 9.84 -2.51
N GLY A 166 -8.81 10.80 -2.45
CA GLY A 166 -8.44 11.45 -1.20
C GLY A 166 -8.10 12.92 -1.40
N ILE A 167 -8.34 13.71 -0.37
CA ILE A 167 -7.93 15.11 -0.25
C ILE A 167 -7.20 15.29 1.06
N ASN A 168 -6.06 15.96 1.01
CA ASN A 168 -5.32 16.42 2.16
C ASN A 168 -5.17 17.93 2.10
N ILE A 169 -5.48 18.60 3.20
CA ILE A 169 -5.26 20.05 3.40
C ILE A 169 -4.47 20.19 4.69
N SER A 170 -3.31 20.79 4.62
CA SER A 170 -2.38 20.96 5.75
C SER A 170 -1.81 22.36 5.82
#